data_c961a233dfc9df0f4394e901a6f430d9
#
_entry.id   c961a233dfc9df0f4394e901a6f430d9
#
_cell.length_a   1.000
_cell.length_b   1.000
_cell.length_c   1.000
_cell.angle_alpha   90.00
_cell.angle_beta   90.00
_cell.angle_gamma   90.00
#
_symmetry.space_group_name_H-M   'P 1'
#
loop_
_entity.id
_entity.type
_entity.pdbx_description
1 polymer ?
#
loop_
_entity_poly.entity_id
_entity_poly.type
_entity_poly.pdbx_seq_one_letter_code
_entity_poly.pdbx_strand_id
1 'polypeptide(L)'
;MKDFFVSYTGTDLNFATWVAELLESNNFSVTIQDWDFRPGDNFVSKINEALIECKKLVVILSNSYLKSKWCEAEWTSKLTEQMRLQERRIIPIRIEPIDLTGLLSPIVYIDVVDKSEEEAKHEILDGIEDSKPRKSNGFPAYYNLEHEDIDIDYYVQETSITYIKTCKSKVLVGGKDRIHNRITWFADETIELVSLTDGVYIERLDLRDTNLNYNVVFDHILEVGEEIEFRIKAVLSNEKQHFANFFSTEVITPINSLSIHLNLSDKSVKKVFTQKLSSSPMNVRSEQPKEHPFFSPYHWRIQKPELNFEYKIYW
;
A
#
# COMPACT_ATOMS: atom_id res chain seq x y z
N MET A 1 29.13 17.78 10.84
CA MET A 1 27.67 17.87 10.59
C MET A 1 27.04 16.77 11.42
N LYS A 2 26.16 17.14 12.37
CA LYS A 2 25.41 16.19 13.19
C LYS A 2 24.31 15.53 12.34
N ASP A 3 23.77 14.41 12.80
CA ASP A 3 22.77 13.66 12.03
C ASP A 3 21.37 14.30 12.16
N PHE A 4 20.95 14.64 13.39
CA PHE A 4 19.61 15.11 13.67
C PHE A 4 19.56 16.36 14.54
N PHE A 5 18.64 17.27 14.21
CA PHE A 5 18.13 18.28 15.12
C PHE A 5 16.71 17.89 15.53
N VAL A 6 16.43 17.79 16.83
CA VAL A 6 15.09 17.47 17.36
C VAL A 6 14.37 18.77 17.69
N SER A 7 13.30 19.07 16.95
CA SER A 7 12.47 20.25 17.14
C SER A 7 11.15 19.86 17.81
N TYR A 8 10.76 20.62 18.84
CA TYR A 8 9.62 20.36 19.68
C TYR A 8 9.09 21.64 20.33
N THR A 9 7.92 21.57 20.96
CA THR A 9 7.42 22.62 21.86
C THR A 9 7.69 22.26 23.31
N GLY A 10 7.69 23.26 24.19
CA GLY A 10 7.97 23.04 25.62
C GLY A 10 7.05 22.00 26.28
N THR A 11 5.82 21.84 25.78
CA THR A 11 4.88 20.81 26.24
C THR A 11 5.33 19.38 25.92
N ASP A 12 6.16 19.22 24.90
CA ASP A 12 6.55 17.93 24.33
C ASP A 12 7.99 17.55 24.75
N LEU A 13 8.61 18.32 25.66
CA LEU A 13 9.99 18.17 26.10
C LEU A 13 10.35 16.73 26.50
N ASN A 14 9.52 16.09 27.32
CA ASN A 14 9.82 14.75 27.83
C ASN A 14 9.88 13.72 26.68
N PHE A 15 8.99 13.84 25.71
CA PHE A 15 9.01 12.95 24.55
C PHE A 15 10.18 13.27 23.61
N ALA A 16 10.48 14.53 23.39
CA ALA A 16 11.60 14.97 22.58
C ALA A 16 12.95 14.51 23.15
N THR A 17 13.12 14.60 24.48
CA THR A 17 14.31 14.13 25.19
C THR A 17 14.46 12.61 25.06
N TRP A 18 13.38 11.87 25.25
CA TRP A 18 13.36 10.41 25.08
C TRP A 18 13.72 10.00 23.65
N VAL A 19 13.23 10.70 22.62
CA VAL A 19 13.63 10.46 21.22
C VAL A 19 15.10 10.76 21.00
N ALA A 20 15.63 11.86 21.58
CA ALA A 20 17.04 12.19 21.46
C ALA A 20 17.95 11.13 22.10
N GLU A 21 17.60 10.65 23.30
CA GLU A 21 18.30 9.54 23.98
C GLU A 21 18.24 8.24 23.17
N LEU A 22 17.08 7.92 22.58
CA LEU A 22 16.91 6.77 21.71
C LEU A 22 17.85 6.84 20.50
N LEU A 23 17.95 8.00 19.87
CA LEU A 23 18.83 8.20 18.72
C LEU A 23 20.31 8.11 19.10
N GLU A 24 20.72 8.74 20.19
CA GLU A 24 22.10 8.67 20.66
C GLU A 24 22.52 7.25 21.05
N SER A 25 21.62 6.50 21.70
CA SER A 25 21.87 5.09 22.06
C SER A 25 22.04 4.19 20.82
N ASN A 26 21.56 4.64 19.64
CA ASN A 26 21.74 3.98 18.35
C ASN A 26 22.84 4.61 17.48
N ASN A 27 23.79 5.31 18.12
CA ASN A 27 24.99 5.90 17.50
C ASN A 27 24.73 7.06 16.53
N PHE A 28 23.60 7.74 16.62
CA PHE A 28 23.36 8.97 15.88
C PHE A 28 23.80 10.18 16.70
N SER A 29 24.30 11.21 16.03
CA SER A 29 24.63 12.48 16.64
C SER A 29 23.43 13.41 16.62
N VAL A 30 23.00 13.86 17.80
CA VAL A 30 21.78 14.66 17.97
C VAL A 30 22.09 16.06 18.49
N THR A 31 21.27 17.02 18.09
CA THR A 31 21.15 18.34 18.71
C THR A 31 19.71 18.47 19.21
N ILE A 32 19.56 18.84 20.47
CA ILE A 32 18.28 19.17 21.07
C ILE A 32 18.43 20.41 21.93
N GLN A 33 17.41 21.27 21.93
CA GLN A 33 17.46 22.57 22.60
C GLN A 33 17.77 22.43 24.10
N ASP A 34 17.19 21.48 24.80
CA ASP A 34 17.34 21.29 26.25
C ASP A 34 18.80 20.98 26.67
N TRP A 35 19.56 20.30 25.84
CA TRP A 35 20.94 19.90 26.16
C TRP A 35 22.00 20.85 25.60
N ASP A 36 21.77 21.41 24.41
CA ASP A 36 22.79 22.11 23.64
C ASP A 36 22.70 23.63 23.77
N PHE A 37 21.55 24.20 24.18
CA PHE A 37 21.37 25.63 24.32
C PHE A 37 21.61 26.08 25.78
N ARG A 38 22.44 27.09 25.96
CA ARG A 38 22.82 27.56 27.31
C ARG A 38 22.08 28.85 27.67
N PRO A 39 21.83 29.10 28.99
CA PRO A 39 21.35 30.38 29.44
C PRO A 39 22.24 31.52 28.95
N GLY A 40 21.63 32.52 28.26
CA GLY A 40 22.34 33.64 27.65
C GLY A 40 22.63 33.48 26.16
N ASP A 41 22.45 32.32 25.59
CA ASP A 41 22.51 32.14 24.13
C ASP A 41 21.39 32.91 23.42
N ASN A 42 21.70 33.39 22.21
CA ASN A 42 20.65 33.89 21.35
C ASN A 42 19.91 32.70 20.73
N PHE A 43 18.71 32.47 21.22
CA PHE A 43 17.86 31.32 20.85
C PHE A 43 17.67 31.18 19.33
N VAL A 44 17.39 32.29 18.63
CA VAL A 44 17.20 32.28 17.16
C VAL A 44 18.46 31.89 16.43
N SER A 45 19.61 32.41 16.87
CA SER A 45 20.90 32.05 16.29
C SER A 45 21.22 30.57 16.48
N LYS A 46 20.94 30.03 17.67
CA LYS A 46 21.17 28.60 17.97
C LYS A 46 20.30 27.66 17.16
N ILE A 47 19.04 27.97 16.97
CA ILE A 47 18.16 27.22 16.07
C ILE A 47 18.71 27.26 14.63
N ASN A 48 19.09 28.44 14.16
CA ASN A 48 19.60 28.57 12.79
C ASN A 48 20.94 27.80 12.61
N GLU A 49 21.84 27.85 13.60
CA GLU A 49 23.04 27.01 13.61
C GLU A 49 22.68 25.52 13.53
N ALA A 50 21.76 25.04 14.38
CA ALA A 50 21.32 23.63 14.39
C ALA A 50 20.70 23.20 13.05
N LEU A 51 19.88 24.05 12.42
CA LEU A 51 19.31 23.78 11.10
C LEU A 51 20.37 23.66 10.00
N ILE A 52 21.47 24.41 10.09
CA ILE A 52 22.58 24.38 9.13
C ILE A 52 23.50 23.20 9.40
N GLU A 53 23.80 22.91 10.66
CA GLU A 53 24.77 21.91 11.07
C GLU A 53 24.25 20.47 11.08
N CYS A 54 22.93 20.28 11.11
CA CYS A 54 22.31 18.97 11.12
C CYS A 54 21.83 18.56 9.72
N LYS A 55 22.03 17.29 9.38
CA LYS A 55 21.57 16.72 8.10
C LYS A 55 20.05 16.71 8.00
N LYS A 56 19.36 16.35 9.09
CA LYS A 56 17.91 16.16 9.12
C LYS A 56 17.26 16.80 10.33
N LEU A 57 16.01 17.20 10.19
CA LEU A 57 15.14 17.71 11.24
C LEU A 57 14.15 16.63 11.66
N VAL A 58 14.21 16.19 12.90
CA VAL A 58 13.18 15.38 13.55
C VAL A 58 12.16 16.33 14.19
N VAL A 59 10.90 16.18 13.84
CA VAL A 59 9.81 17.04 14.32
C VAL A 59 8.91 16.24 15.23
N ILE A 60 8.78 16.65 16.50
CA ILE A 60 7.80 16.09 17.42
C ILE A 60 6.45 16.76 17.15
N LEU A 61 5.58 16.04 16.47
CA LEU A 61 4.38 16.59 15.85
C LEU A 61 3.18 16.43 16.78
N SER A 62 2.80 17.56 17.38
CA SER A 62 1.65 17.73 18.29
C SER A 62 0.78 18.91 17.85
N ASN A 63 -0.41 19.04 18.45
CA ASN A 63 -1.26 20.23 18.27
C ASN A 63 -0.57 21.51 18.73
N SER A 64 0.27 21.44 19.77
CA SER A 64 1.06 22.56 20.26
C SER A 64 2.14 22.95 19.26
N TYR A 65 2.79 21.95 18.66
CA TYR A 65 3.80 22.18 17.61
C TYR A 65 3.21 22.90 16.40
N LEU A 66 2.05 22.46 15.91
CA LEU A 66 1.38 23.06 14.75
C LEU A 66 0.93 24.51 14.97
N LYS A 67 0.70 24.91 16.23
CA LYS A 67 0.33 26.28 16.60
C LYS A 67 1.52 27.21 16.82
N SER A 68 2.73 26.66 16.89
CA SER A 68 3.95 27.42 17.16
C SER A 68 4.50 28.06 15.90
N LYS A 69 4.54 29.39 15.85
CA LYS A 69 5.15 30.14 14.72
C LYS A 69 6.66 29.89 14.57
N TRP A 70 7.36 29.56 15.66
CA TRP A 70 8.78 29.25 15.64
C TRP A 70 9.03 27.89 14.99
N CYS A 71 8.30 26.89 15.40
CA CYS A 71 8.37 25.57 14.82
C CYS A 71 8.00 25.57 13.33
N GLU A 72 7.03 26.43 12.93
CA GLU A 72 6.68 26.62 11.53
C GLU A 72 7.86 27.11 10.69
N ALA A 73 8.63 28.08 11.18
CA ALA A 73 9.80 28.60 10.48
C ALA A 73 10.91 27.53 10.31
N GLU A 74 11.13 26.70 11.33
CA GLU A 74 12.14 25.62 11.32
C GLU A 74 11.85 24.57 10.25
N TRP A 75 10.66 23.98 10.29
CA TRP A 75 10.32 22.94 9.34
C TRP A 75 10.14 23.46 7.90
N THR A 76 9.64 24.69 7.73
CA THR A 76 9.51 25.30 6.40
C THR A 76 10.87 25.47 5.73
N SER A 77 11.90 25.89 6.50
CA SER A 77 13.26 26.00 6.00
C SER A 77 13.79 24.66 5.47
N LYS A 78 13.65 23.58 6.26
CA LYS A 78 14.11 22.26 5.87
C LYS A 78 13.25 21.63 4.77
N LEU A 79 11.96 21.92 4.72
CA LEU A 79 11.09 21.47 3.64
C LEU A 79 11.50 22.09 2.29
N THR A 80 11.83 23.37 2.29
CA THR A 80 12.35 24.05 1.10
C THR A 80 13.66 23.42 0.62
N GLU A 81 14.55 23.09 1.54
CA GLU A 81 15.80 22.39 1.23
C GLU A 81 15.54 20.98 0.68
N GLN A 82 14.61 20.21 1.28
CA GLN A 82 14.16 18.89 0.81
C GLN A 82 13.62 18.94 -0.64
N MET A 83 12.77 19.92 -0.94
CA MET A 83 12.23 20.11 -2.30
C MET A 83 13.32 20.43 -3.32
N ARG A 84 14.28 21.28 -2.94
CA ARG A 84 15.40 21.68 -3.82
C ARG A 84 16.37 20.55 -4.10
N LEU A 85 16.72 19.75 -3.08
CA LEU A 85 17.73 18.70 -3.16
C LEU A 85 17.15 17.33 -3.51
N GLN A 86 15.83 17.17 -3.46
CA GLN A 86 15.12 15.89 -3.59
C GLN A 86 15.61 14.83 -2.59
N GLU A 87 16.05 15.28 -1.40
CA GLU A 87 16.53 14.45 -0.31
C GLU A 87 15.60 14.59 0.90
N ARG A 88 15.40 13.52 1.64
CA ARG A 88 14.60 13.51 2.86
C ARG A 88 15.29 14.31 3.97
N ARG A 89 14.81 15.50 4.30
CA ARG A 89 15.37 16.43 5.30
C ARG A 89 14.51 16.59 6.54
N ILE A 90 13.23 16.22 6.47
CA ILE A 90 12.29 16.29 7.57
C ILE A 90 11.76 14.90 7.91
N ILE A 91 11.70 14.59 9.20
CA ILE A 91 11.17 13.35 9.75
C ILE A 91 10.16 13.70 10.84
N PRO A 92 8.87 13.82 10.51
CA PRO A 92 7.84 14.07 11.52
C PRO A 92 7.52 12.80 12.29
N ILE A 93 7.38 12.90 13.61
CA ILE A 93 6.91 11.86 14.53
C ILE A 93 5.62 12.36 15.14
N ARG A 94 4.49 11.74 14.80
CA ARG A 94 3.16 12.09 15.33
C ARG A 94 2.95 11.42 16.68
N ILE A 95 2.75 12.23 17.72
CA ILE A 95 2.63 11.76 19.12
C ILE A 95 1.19 11.82 19.67
N GLU A 96 0.29 12.49 18.97
CA GLU A 96 -1.13 12.60 19.33
C GLU A 96 -2.01 12.69 18.09
N PRO A 97 -3.33 12.41 18.18
CA PRO A 97 -4.25 12.58 17.05
C PRO A 97 -4.31 14.03 16.61
N ILE A 98 -3.90 14.30 15.37
CA ILE A 98 -3.90 15.64 14.74
C ILE A 98 -4.35 15.56 13.29
N ASP A 99 -5.02 16.63 12.84
CA ASP A 99 -5.36 16.81 11.43
C ASP A 99 -4.29 17.67 10.76
N LEU A 100 -3.50 17.07 9.90
CA LEU A 100 -2.48 17.81 9.14
C LEU A 100 -3.11 18.55 7.97
N THR A 101 -2.91 19.86 7.94
CA THR A 101 -3.36 20.74 6.87
C THR A 101 -2.19 21.49 6.25
N GLY A 102 -2.40 22.09 5.08
CA GLY A 102 -1.38 22.90 4.41
C GLY A 102 -0.17 22.11 3.91
N LEU A 103 1.03 22.67 4.06
CA LEU A 103 2.27 22.12 3.51
C LEU A 103 2.73 20.79 4.15
N LEU A 104 2.28 20.48 5.36
CA LEU A 104 2.59 19.21 6.03
C LEU A 104 1.64 18.07 5.62
N SER A 105 0.49 18.37 5.05
CA SER A 105 -0.50 17.36 4.64
C SER A 105 0.06 16.25 3.72
N PRO A 106 0.94 16.53 2.72
CA PRO A 106 1.50 15.49 1.87
C PRO A 106 2.72 14.78 2.47
N ILE A 107 3.21 15.18 3.65
CA ILE A 107 4.42 14.60 4.23
C ILE A 107 4.07 13.36 5.04
N VAL A 108 4.72 12.25 4.72
CA VAL A 108 4.59 11.00 5.47
C VAL A 108 5.29 11.16 6.83
N TYR A 109 4.60 10.77 7.90
CA TYR A 109 5.10 10.84 9.28
C TYR A 109 5.26 9.44 9.89
N ILE A 110 6.06 9.36 10.94
CA ILE A 110 6.14 8.18 11.82
C ILE A 110 5.02 8.32 12.83
N ASP A 111 4.14 7.33 12.90
CA ASP A 111 2.99 7.36 13.80
C ASP A 111 3.26 6.53 15.06
N VAL A 112 3.27 7.20 16.22
CA VAL A 112 3.47 6.56 17.52
C VAL A 112 2.28 6.76 18.47
N VAL A 113 1.16 7.25 17.96
CA VAL A 113 -0.08 7.42 18.74
C VAL A 113 -0.56 6.05 19.21
N ASP A 114 -0.96 5.95 20.46
CA ASP A 114 -1.48 4.73 21.10
C ASP A 114 -0.53 3.51 21.07
N LYS A 115 0.76 3.71 20.79
CA LYS A 115 1.78 2.65 20.81
C LYS A 115 2.45 2.53 22.19
N SER A 116 2.83 1.32 22.52
CA SER A 116 3.72 1.08 23.67
C SER A 116 5.11 1.65 23.41
N GLU A 117 5.90 1.84 24.44
CA GLU A 117 7.28 2.37 24.34
C GLU A 117 8.13 1.53 23.38
N GLU A 118 8.06 0.20 23.47
CA GLU A 118 8.83 -0.71 22.60
C GLU A 118 8.38 -0.64 21.13
N GLU A 119 7.08 -0.54 20.88
CA GLU A 119 6.56 -0.34 19.53
C GLU A 119 6.97 1.01 18.96
N ALA A 120 6.90 2.08 19.77
CA ALA A 120 7.31 3.42 19.37
C ALA A 120 8.81 3.47 19.06
N LYS A 121 9.68 2.85 19.86
CA LYS A 121 11.12 2.70 19.58
C LYS A 121 11.36 2.07 18.21
N HIS A 122 10.70 0.95 17.95
CA HIS A 122 10.86 0.21 16.70
C HIS A 122 10.44 1.06 15.49
N GLU A 123 9.26 1.71 15.56
CA GLU A 123 8.75 2.55 14.47
C GLU A 123 9.65 3.76 14.21
N ILE A 124 10.19 4.39 15.27
CA ILE A 124 11.07 5.55 15.13
C ILE A 124 12.37 5.13 14.46
N LEU A 125 13.02 4.07 14.92
CA LEU A 125 14.29 3.61 14.36
C LEU A 125 14.12 3.16 12.90
N ASP A 126 13.11 2.36 12.61
CA ASP A 126 12.77 1.95 11.24
C ASP A 126 12.44 3.15 10.34
N GLY A 127 11.75 4.14 10.91
CA GLY A 127 11.37 5.36 10.21
C GLY A 127 12.53 6.30 9.92
N ILE A 128 13.61 6.29 10.69
CA ILE A 128 14.77 7.18 10.57
C ILE A 128 15.79 6.67 9.57
N GLU A 129 15.98 5.37 9.47
CA GLU A 129 16.90 4.76 8.51
C GLU A 129 16.48 5.07 7.07
N ASP A 130 17.39 5.64 6.27
CA ASP A 130 17.16 5.92 4.84
C ASP A 130 17.10 4.63 4.00
N SER A 131 17.76 3.62 4.45
CA SER A 131 17.64 2.27 3.96
C SER A 131 16.59 1.54 4.80
N LYS A 132 15.30 1.87 4.64
CA LYS A 132 14.36 0.81 4.96
C LYS A 132 14.77 -0.38 4.09
N PRO A 133 15.37 -1.44 4.65
CA PRO A 133 15.31 -2.68 3.94
C PRO A 133 13.82 -2.78 3.63
N ARG A 134 13.47 -3.00 2.37
CA ARG A 134 12.15 -3.52 2.08
C ARG A 134 12.11 -4.84 2.84
N LYS A 135 11.76 -4.72 4.14
CA LYS A 135 11.47 -5.87 4.95
C LYS A 135 10.27 -6.50 4.26
N SER A 136 10.55 -7.43 3.38
CA SER A 136 9.70 -8.56 3.23
C SER A 136 9.84 -9.34 4.55
N ASN A 137 9.40 -8.74 5.63
CA ASN A 137 8.99 -9.44 6.83
C ASN A 137 7.86 -10.28 6.31
N GLY A 138 8.10 -11.57 6.24
CA GLY A 138 7.15 -12.51 5.71
C GLY A 138 5.74 -12.02 6.01
N PHE A 139 4.94 -11.88 5.00
CA PHE A 139 3.57 -11.39 4.97
C PHE A 139 3.24 -10.43 6.10
N PRO A 140 3.22 -9.11 5.89
CA PRO A 140 2.64 -8.24 6.88
C PRO A 140 1.22 -8.71 7.14
N ALA A 141 0.77 -8.63 8.38
CA ALA A 141 -0.60 -8.95 8.81
C ALA A 141 -1.70 -8.13 8.07
N TYR A 142 -1.35 -7.40 7.03
CA TYR A 142 -2.25 -6.69 6.11
C TYR A 142 -3.01 -7.62 5.17
N TYR A 143 -2.48 -8.81 4.88
CA TYR A 143 -3.18 -9.78 4.05
C TYR A 143 -3.97 -10.71 4.96
N ASN A 144 -5.28 -10.65 4.87
CA ASN A 144 -6.13 -11.58 5.60
C ASN A 144 -5.96 -13.03 5.12
N LEU A 145 -5.43 -13.20 3.91
CA LEU A 145 -5.27 -14.48 3.23
C LEU A 145 -3.91 -14.61 2.55
N GLU A 146 -3.42 -15.84 2.46
CA GLU A 146 -2.42 -16.29 1.49
C GLU A 146 -3.12 -17.21 0.49
N HIS A 147 -3.08 -16.89 -0.80
CA HIS A 147 -3.65 -17.74 -1.83
C HIS A 147 -2.65 -18.82 -2.23
N GLU A 148 -3.01 -20.08 -2.02
CA GLU A 148 -2.26 -21.21 -2.55
C GLU A 148 -2.37 -21.26 -4.06
N ASP A 149 -3.62 -21.17 -4.57
CA ASP A 149 -3.90 -21.18 -5.99
C ASP A 149 -5.07 -20.24 -6.31
N ILE A 150 -4.92 -19.47 -7.37
CA ILE A 150 -6.01 -18.73 -8.01
C ILE A 150 -6.10 -19.21 -9.44
N ASP A 151 -7.27 -19.72 -9.81
CA ASP A 151 -7.60 -20.19 -11.14
C ASP A 151 -8.72 -19.32 -11.73
N ILE A 152 -8.49 -18.76 -12.91
CA ILE A 152 -9.40 -17.84 -13.58
C ILE A 152 -9.75 -18.38 -14.96
N ASP A 153 -11.02 -18.76 -15.14
CA ASP A 153 -11.60 -19.00 -16.46
C ASP A 153 -12.24 -17.73 -17.01
N TYR A 154 -11.79 -17.29 -18.16
CA TYR A 154 -12.28 -16.07 -18.82
C TYR A 154 -12.81 -16.41 -20.21
N TYR A 155 -14.12 -16.34 -20.37
CA TYR A 155 -14.81 -16.66 -21.62
C TYR A 155 -15.31 -15.36 -22.27
N VAL A 156 -14.84 -15.08 -23.47
CA VAL A 156 -15.28 -13.91 -24.26
C VAL A 156 -16.21 -14.39 -25.37
N GLN A 157 -17.43 -13.91 -25.31
CA GLN A 157 -18.46 -14.10 -26.34
C GLN A 157 -18.76 -12.76 -27.03
N GLU A 158 -19.57 -12.77 -28.06
CA GLU A 158 -19.86 -11.57 -28.88
C GLU A 158 -20.42 -10.41 -28.04
N THR A 159 -21.37 -10.69 -27.13
CA THR A 159 -22.08 -9.67 -26.33
C THR A 159 -21.92 -9.87 -24.82
N SER A 160 -21.13 -10.85 -24.39
CA SER A 160 -20.98 -11.13 -22.96
C SER A 160 -19.60 -11.69 -22.63
N ILE A 161 -19.23 -11.50 -21.37
CA ILE A 161 -18.00 -12.08 -20.79
C ILE A 161 -18.41 -12.89 -19.56
N THR A 162 -17.97 -14.12 -19.49
CA THR A 162 -18.09 -14.93 -18.29
C THR A 162 -16.72 -15.06 -17.63
N TYR A 163 -16.65 -14.65 -16.37
CA TYR A 163 -15.49 -14.73 -15.51
C TYR A 163 -15.80 -15.70 -14.37
N ILE A 164 -14.97 -16.73 -14.21
CA ILE A 164 -15.06 -17.66 -13.09
C ILE A 164 -13.74 -17.66 -12.38
N LYS A 165 -13.76 -17.38 -11.08
CA LYS A 165 -12.55 -17.36 -10.24
C LYS A 165 -12.68 -18.41 -9.14
N THR A 166 -11.74 -19.33 -9.09
CA THR A 166 -11.57 -20.30 -8.01
C THR A 166 -10.40 -19.85 -7.15
N CYS A 167 -10.57 -19.78 -5.84
CA CYS A 167 -9.53 -19.41 -4.89
C CYS A 167 -9.36 -20.53 -3.88
N LYS A 168 -8.12 -21.02 -3.73
CA LYS A 168 -7.69 -21.84 -2.60
C LYS A 168 -6.76 -20.99 -1.73
N SER A 169 -7.09 -20.86 -0.46
CA SER A 169 -6.45 -19.86 0.38
C SER A 169 -6.32 -20.35 1.82
N LYS A 170 -5.28 -19.87 2.49
CA LYS A 170 -5.10 -20.04 3.92
C LYS A 170 -5.42 -18.71 4.62
N VAL A 171 -6.20 -18.78 5.67
CA VAL A 171 -6.57 -17.64 6.51
C VAL A 171 -5.39 -17.25 7.40
N LEU A 172 -4.90 -16.02 7.26
CA LEU A 172 -3.80 -15.47 8.06
C LEU A 172 -4.31 -14.64 9.24
N VAL A 173 -5.46 -13.99 9.08
CA VAL A 173 -6.11 -13.18 10.12
C VAL A 173 -7.55 -13.64 10.25
N GLY A 174 -7.87 -14.26 11.38
CA GLY A 174 -9.21 -14.75 11.71
C GLY A 174 -10.14 -13.66 12.27
N GLY A 175 -11.34 -14.10 12.67
CA GLY A 175 -12.33 -13.24 13.34
C GLY A 175 -13.24 -12.48 12.39
N LYS A 176 -13.24 -12.79 11.10
CA LYS A 176 -14.12 -12.23 10.08
C LYS A 176 -14.85 -13.35 9.33
N ASP A 177 -16.06 -13.05 8.92
CA ASP A 177 -16.90 -13.93 8.09
C ASP A 177 -16.83 -13.57 6.59
N ARG A 178 -16.00 -12.59 6.20
CA ARG A 178 -16.00 -12.02 4.85
C ARG A 178 -14.64 -11.60 4.34
N ILE A 179 -14.51 -11.63 3.01
CA ILE A 179 -13.31 -11.21 2.27
C ILE A 179 -13.72 -10.18 1.24
N HIS A 180 -13.08 -9.02 1.26
CA HIS A 180 -13.32 -7.95 0.28
C HIS A 180 -12.69 -8.29 -1.07
N ASN A 181 -13.46 -8.07 -2.14
CA ASN A 181 -13.01 -8.25 -3.52
C ASN A 181 -13.52 -7.11 -4.41
N ARG A 182 -12.93 -6.98 -5.58
CA ARG A 182 -13.38 -6.05 -6.63
C ARG A 182 -13.31 -6.69 -8.01
N ILE A 183 -14.18 -6.25 -8.90
CA ILE A 183 -14.14 -6.60 -10.33
C ILE A 183 -14.34 -5.33 -11.15
N THR A 184 -13.61 -5.19 -12.24
CA THR A 184 -13.82 -4.09 -13.19
C THR A 184 -15.16 -4.28 -13.90
N TRP A 185 -16.00 -3.26 -13.86
CA TRP A 185 -17.30 -3.25 -14.48
C TRP A 185 -17.72 -1.81 -14.82
N PHE A 186 -18.45 -1.64 -15.90
CA PHE A 186 -18.95 -0.34 -16.35
C PHE A 186 -20.41 -0.17 -15.98
N ALA A 187 -20.77 0.96 -15.35
CA ALA A 187 -22.10 1.19 -14.78
C ALA A 187 -23.25 1.19 -15.79
N ASP A 188 -22.92 1.33 -17.06
CA ASP A 188 -23.89 1.31 -18.18
C ASP A 188 -24.10 -0.07 -18.81
N GLU A 189 -23.49 -1.11 -18.25
CA GLU A 189 -23.62 -2.52 -18.62
C GLU A 189 -24.19 -3.33 -17.44
N THR A 190 -24.71 -4.51 -17.69
CA THR A 190 -25.25 -5.39 -16.64
C THR A 190 -24.19 -6.37 -16.14
N ILE A 191 -24.26 -6.70 -14.86
CA ILE A 191 -23.44 -7.74 -14.23
C ILE A 191 -24.30 -8.64 -13.34
N GLU A 192 -24.19 -9.93 -13.55
CA GLU A 192 -24.63 -10.96 -12.62
C GLU A 192 -23.42 -11.52 -11.89
N LEU A 193 -23.42 -11.50 -10.56
CA LEU A 193 -22.33 -12.00 -9.72
C LEU A 193 -22.89 -12.93 -8.66
N VAL A 194 -22.44 -14.19 -8.67
CA VAL A 194 -22.93 -15.25 -7.81
C VAL A 194 -21.78 -16.10 -7.25
N SER A 195 -21.99 -16.68 -6.07
CA SER A 195 -21.15 -17.77 -5.56
C SER A 195 -21.56 -19.10 -6.20
N LEU A 196 -20.57 -19.93 -6.49
CA LEU A 196 -20.73 -21.32 -6.91
C LEU A 196 -20.35 -22.31 -5.80
N THR A 197 -20.14 -21.84 -4.58
CA THR A 197 -19.74 -22.63 -3.43
C THR A 197 -20.85 -22.59 -2.39
N ASP A 198 -21.23 -23.74 -1.88
CA ASP A 198 -22.22 -23.85 -0.80
C ASP A 198 -21.70 -23.20 0.48
N GLY A 199 -22.59 -22.51 1.22
CA GLY A 199 -22.22 -21.78 2.43
C GLY A 199 -21.45 -20.47 2.17
N VAL A 200 -21.25 -20.08 0.91
CA VAL A 200 -20.60 -18.83 0.53
C VAL A 200 -21.55 -17.93 -0.25
N TYR A 201 -21.64 -16.67 0.14
CA TYR A 201 -22.59 -15.70 -0.43
C TYR A 201 -21.86 -14.48 -0.96
N ILE A 202 -22.49 -13.73 -1.87
CA ILE A 202 -21.97 -12.47 -2.38
C ILE A 202 -22.79 -11.31 -1.83
N GLU A 203 -22.12 -10.42 -1.11
CA GLU A 203 -22.64 -9.13 -0.68
C GLU A 203 -22.09 -8.04 -1.58
N ARG A 204 -22.93 -7.47 -2.44
CA ARG A 204 -22.54 -6.33 -3.28
C ARG A 204 -22.42 -5.08 -2.44
N LEU A 205 -21.35 -4.34 -2.66
CA LEU A 205 -21.08 -3.07 -2.03
C LEU A 205 -21.27 -1.92 -3.03
N ASP A 206 -20.69 -0.77 -2.72
CA ASP A 206 -20.77 0.41 -3.58
C ASP A 206 -20.10 0.19 -4.93
N LEU A 207 -20.77 0.73 -5.94
CA LEU A 207 -20.17 0.94 -7.26
C LEU A 207 -19.41 2.26 -7.25
N ARG A 208 -18.11 2.20 -7.55
CA ARG A 208 -17.29 3.39 -7.72
C ARG A 208 -16.62 3.36 -9.08
N ASP A 209 -16.91 4.38 -9.90
CA ASP A 209 -16.35 4.58 -11.24
C ASP A 209 -16.51 3.33 -12.13
N THR A 210 -15.43 2.59 -12.32
CA THR A 210 -15.35 1.39 -13.16
C THR A 210 -15.10 0.12 -12.36
N ASN A 211 -15.40 0.11 -11.05
CA ASN A 211 -15.19 -1.07 -10.19
C ASN A 211 -16.44 -1.38 -9.37
N LEU A 212 -16.87 -2.63 -9.42
CA LEU A 212 -17.82 -3.19 -8.47
C LEU A 212 -17.05 -3.80 -7.30
N ASN A 213 -17.26 -3.24 -6.12
CA ASN A 213 -16.75 -3.81 -4.87
C ASN A 213 -17.79 -4.79 -4.30
N TYR A 214 -17.32 -5.91 -3.77
CA TYR A 214 -18.17 -6.92 -3.16
C TYR A 214 -17.43 -7.68 -2.08
N ASN A 215 -18.16 -8.24 -1.14
CA ASN A 215 -17.64 -9.20 -0.17
C ASN A 215 -18.05 -10.62 -0.57
N VAL A 216 -17.12 -11.54 -0.43
CA VAL A 216 -17.37 -12.98 -0.35
C VAL A 216 -17.62 -13.28 1.12
N VAL A 217 -18.83 -13.68 1.48
CA VAL A 217 -19.29 -13.90 2.86
C VAL A 217 -19.44 -15.39 3.11
N PHE A 218 -18.84 -15.88 4.19
CA PHE A 218 -18.92 -17.26 4.63
C PHE A 218 -20.01 -17.42 5.69
N ASP A 219 -20.58 -18.59 5.82
CA ASP A 219 -21.62 -18.90 6.80
C ASP A 219 -21.08 -19.08 8.24
N HIS A 220 -19.78 -18.92 8.42
CA HIS A 220 -19.08 -18.99 9.70
C HIS A 220 -17.96 -17.94 9.79
N ILE A 221 -17.42 -17.76 11.01
CA ILE A 221 -16.25 -16.89 11.25
C ILE A 221 -15.00 -17.68 10.90
N LEU A 222 -14.18 -17.13 10.03
CA LEU A 222 -12.91 -17.75 9.60
C LEU A 222 -11.90 -17.74 10.73
N GLU A 223 -11.20 -18.84 10.91
CA GLU A 223 -10.15 -19.03 11.91
C GLU A 223 -8.75 -18.92 11.32
N VAL A 224 -7.77 -18.49 12.12
CA VAL A 224 -6.36 -18.42 11.68
C VAL A 224 -5.85 -19.82 11.36
N GLY A 225 -5.27 -19.99 10.18
CA GLY A 225 -4.75 -21.25 9.70
C GLY A 225 -5.77 -22.11 8.93
N GLU A 226 -7.03 -21.69 8.89
CA GLU A 226 -8.07 -22.37 8.14
C GLU A 226 -7.77 -22.34 6.64
N GLU A 227 -7.99 -23.49 5.98
CA GLU A 227 -7.93 -23.60 4.52
C GLU A 227 -9.33 -23.47 3.95
N ILE A 228 -9.51 -22.49 3.07
CA ILE A 228 -10.79 -22.18 2.43
C ILE A 228 -10.67 -22.35 0.91
N GLU A 229 -11.72 -22.89 0.31
CA GLU A 229 -11.88 -22.90 -1.13
C GLU A 229 -13.23 -22.30 -1.50
N PHE A 230 -13.21 -21.31 -2.39
CA PHE A 230 -14.45 -20.71 -2.89
C PHE A 230 -14.36 -20.42 -4.38
N ARG A 231 -15.52 -20.44 -5.03
CA ARG A 231 -15.67 -20.22 -6.45
C ARG A 231 -16.77 -19.20 -6.71
N ILE A 232 -16.44 -18.19 -7.49
CA ILE A 232 -17.38 -17.14 -7.88
C ILE A 232 -17.53 -17.10 -9.39
N LYS A 233 -18.71 -16.70 -9.87
CA LYS A 233 -18.98 -16.47 -11.28
C LYS A 233 -19.56 -15.07 -11.46
N ALA A 234 -18.95 -14.33 -12.41
CA ALA A 234 -19.53 -13.09 -12.93
C ALA A 234 -19.88 -13.28 -14.41
N VAL A 235 -21.07 -12.82 -14.78
CA VAL A 235 -21.48 -12.69 -16.19
C VAL A 235 -21.69 -11.20 -16.44
N LEU A 236 -20.86 -10.64 -17.32
CA LEU A 236 -20.86 -9.23 -17.66
C LEU A 236 -21.44 -9.06 -19.06
N SER A 237 -22.38 -8.14 -19.24
CA SER A 237 -22.74 -7.68 -20.59
C SER A 237 -21.53 -6.96 -21.19
N ASN A 238 -21.31 -7.12 -22.48
CA ASN A 238 -20.30 -6.44 -23.27
C ASN A 238 -20.89 -5.94 -24.59
N GLU A 239 -22.16 -5.55 -24.59
CA GLU A 239 -22.87 -5.06 -25.78
C GLU A 239 -22.21 -3.79 -26.34
N LYS A 240 -21.65 -2.96 -25.46
CA LYS A 240 -20.93 -1.74 -25.82
C LYS A 240 -19.43 -1.97 -26.08
N GLN A 241 -18.97 -3.21 -25.97
CA GLN A 241 -17.58 -3.63 -26.21
C GLN A 241 -16.53 -2.86 -25.40
N HIS A 242 -16.84 -2.51 -24.16
CA HIS A 242 -15.90 -1.87 -23.22
C HIS A 242 -14.73 -2.77 -22.87
N PHE A 243 -14.93 -4.09 -22.87
CA PHE A 243 -13.90 -5.10 -22.55
C PHE A 243 -13.29 -5.71 -23.82
N ALA A 244 -13.14 -4.91 -24.86
CA ALA A 244 -12.58 -5.41 -26.10
C ALA A 244 -11.10 -5.76 -25.95
N ASN A 245 -10.75 -7.00 -26.33
CA ASN A 245 -9.41 -7.47 -26.65
C ASN A 245 -8.39 -7.55 -25.51
N PHE A 246 -8.79 -7.54 -24.24
CA PHE A 246 -7.86 -7.84 -23.14
C PHE A 246 -8.54 -8.34 -21.88
N PHE A 247 -7.76 -9.04 -21.06
CA PHE A 247 -8.03 -9.34 -19.66
C PHE A 247 -6.81 -8.95 -18.84
N SER A 248 -7.02 -8.42 -17.63
CA SER A 248 -5.94 -8.17 -16.69
C SER A 248 -6.34 -8.47 -15.26
N THR A 249 -5.35 -8.82 -14.44
CA THR A 249 -5.52 -9.03 -13.01
C THR A 249 -4.32 -8.46 -12.27
N GLU A 250 -4.58 -7.68 -11.22
CA GLU A 250 -3.56 -7.13 -10.35
C GLU A 250 -3.34 -8.06 -9.15
N VAL A 251 -2.08 -8.33 -8.83
CA VAL A 251 -1.69 -9.15 -7.69
C VAL A 251 -1.45 -8.24 -6.48
N ILE A 252 -2.46 -8.10 -5.64
CA ILE A 252 -2.41 -7.28 -4.41
C ILE A 252 -2.30 -8.13 -3.14
N THR A 253 -2.46 -9.43 -3.24
CA THR A 253 -2.37 -10.41 -2.16
C THR A 253 -1.38 -11.49 -2.60
N PRO A 254 -0.59 -12.07 -1.70
CA PRO A 254 0.33 -13.15 -2.06
C PRO A 254 -0.39 -14.37 -2.63
N ILE A 255 0.16 -14.86 -3.74
CA ILE A 255 -0.37 -16.01 -4.49
C ILE A 255 0.81 -16.93 -4.81
N ASN A 256 0.68 -18.23 -4.52
CA ASN A 256 1.71 -19.21 -4.91
C ASN A 256 1.58 -19.60 -6.38
N SER A 257 0.36 -19.75 -6.89
CA SER A 257 0.09 -20.07 -8.30
C SER A 257 -1.11 -19.27 -8.81
N LEU A 258 -0.94 -18.62 -9.95
CA LEU A 258 -2.01 -17.93 -10.68
C LEU A 258 -2.15 -18.56 -12.06
N SER A 259 -3.32 -19.08 -12.37
CA SER A 259 -3.65 -19.67 -13.67
C SER A 259 -4.76 -18.86 -14.35
N ILE A 260 -4.57 -18.53 -15.63
CA ILE A 260 -5.54 -17.82 -16.46
C ILE A 260 -5.85 -18.67 -17.69
N HIS A 261 -7.11 -18.96 -17.89
CA HIS A 261 -7.64 -19.77 -19.00
C HIS A 261 -8.51 -18.88 -19.89
N LEU A 262 -7.96 -18.41 -21.01
CA LEU A 262 -8.65 -17.54 -21.96
C LEU A 262 -9.38 -18.36 -23.01
N ASN A 263 -10.70 -18.18 -23.10
CA ASN A 263 -11.57 -18.80 -24.07
C ASN A 263 -12.20 -17.69 -24.95
N LEU A 264 -11.87 -17.69 -26.24
CA LEU A 264 -12.45 -16.74 -27.22
C LEU A 264 -13.40 -17.46 -28.15
N SER A 265 -14.60 -16.88 -28.34
CA SER A 265 -15.53 -17.32 -29.39
C SER A 265 -15.08 -16.92 -30.80
N ASP A 266 -14.30 -15.84 -30.89
CA ASP A 266 -13.75 -15.37 -32.18
C ASP A 266 -12.62 -16.29 -32.67
N LYS A 267 -12.91 -17.03 -33.73
CA LYS A 267 -11.96 -17.95 -34.37
C LYS A 267 -10.92 -17.25 -35.25
N SER A 268 -11.03 -15.95 -35.49
CA SER A 268 -10.10 -15.17 -36.28
C SER A 268 -8.81 -14.88 -35.52
N VAL A 269 -8.84 -14.87 -34.19
CA VAL A 269 -7.68 -14.64 -33.33
C VAL A 269 -6.70 -15.81 -33.47
N LYS A 270 -5.45 -15.51 -33.87
CA LYS A 270 -4.37 -16.50 -34.05
C LYS A 270 -3.24 -16.34 -33.06
N LYS A 271 -3.19 -15.19 -32.38
CA LYS A 271 -2.11 -14.82 -31.47
C LYS A 271 -2.67 -14.13 -30.25
N VAL A 272 -1.99 -14.31 -29.12
CA VAL A 272 -2.20 -13.57 -27.88
C VAL A 272 -0.89 -13.01 -27.38
N PHE A 273 -0.96 -11.97 -26.59
CA PHE A 273 0.20 -11.33 -25.99
C PHE A 273 0.04 -11.34 -24.48
N THR A 274 1.09 -11.72 -23.76
CA THR A 274 1.14 -11.66 -22.31
C THR A 274 2.13 -10.58 -21.87
N GLN A 275 1.77 -9.82 -20.85
CA GLN A 275 2.59 -8.72 -20.35
C GLN A 275 2.45 -8.61 -18.83
N LYS A 276 3.58 -8.29 -18.15
CA LYS A 276 3.63 -7.94 -16.75
C LYS A 276 3.92 -6.45 -16.64
N LEU A 277 3.05 -5.72 -15.95
CA LEU A 277 3.10 -4.28 -15.77
C LEU A 277 3.23 -3.94 -14.29
N SER A 278 4.03 -2.94 -13.93
CA SER A 278 4.05 -2.45 -12.56
C SER A 278 2.82 -1.59 -12.29
N SER A 279 2.09 -1.87 -11.22
CA SER A 279 0.94 -1.06 -10.78
C SER A 279 1.38 0.26 -10.12
N SER A 280 2.68 0.43 -9.84
CA SER A 280 3.20 1.63 -9.20
C SER A 280 3.57 2.70 -10.24
N PRO A 281 3.01 3.91 -10.16
CA PRO A 281 3.35 5.01 -11.07
C PRO A 281 4.82 5.48 -10.97
N MET A 282 5.53 5.10 -9.90
CA MET A 282 6.93 5.48 -9.69
C MET A 282 7.96 4.47 -10.20
N ASN A 283 7.54 3.26 -10.58
CA ASN A 283 8.43 2.22 -11.08
C ASN A 283 7.82 1.55 -12.31
N VAL A 284 7.98 2.19 -13.46
CA VAL A 284 7.56 1.60 -14.75
C VAL A 284 8.57 0.50 -15.14
N ARG A 285 8.52 -0.64 -14.45
CA ARG A 285 9.14 -1.88 -14.92
C ARG A 285 8.09 -2.69 -15.69
N SER A 286 7.74 -2.23 -16.88
CA SER A 286 6.96 -3.05 -17.80
C SER A 286 7.90 -4.02 -18.53
N GLU A 287 7.56 -5.30 -18.50
CA GLU A 287 8.18 -6.24 -19.43
C GLU A 287 7.66 -5.97 -20.84
N GLN A 288 8.48 -6.25 -21.86
CA GLN A 288 8.00 -6.21 -23.23
C GLN A 288 6.93 -7.30 -23.42
N PRO A 289 5.88 -7.04 -24.20
CA PRO A 289 4.87 -8.04 -24.50
C PRO A 289 5.49 -9.28 -25.14
N LYS A 290 5.07 -10.47 -24.67
CA LYS A 290 5.47 -11.75 -25.23
C LYS A 290 4.35 -12.30 -26.10
N GLU A 291 4.64 -12.53 -27.38
CA GLU A 291 3.70 -13.10 -28.35
C GLU A 291 3.63 -14.62 -28.20
N HIS A 292 2.42 -15.17 -28.29
CA HIS A 292 2.14 -16.60 -28.24
C HIS A 292 1.12 -16.99 -29.32
N PRO A 293 1.23 -18.18 -29.91
CA PRO A 293 0.15 -18.72 -30.77
C PRO A 293 -1.08 -18.96 -29.89
N PHE A 294 -2.26 -18.65 -30.43
CA PHE A 294 -3.51 -18.85 -29.73
C PHE A 294 -4.16 -20.16 -30.12
N PHE A 295 -4.46 -20.98 -29.11
CA PHE A 295 -5.34 -22.14 -29.18
C PHE A 295 -6.36 -22.02 -28.04
N SER A 296 -7.64 -22.10 -28.33
CA SER A 296 -8.69 -21.98 -27.31
C SER A 296 -8.93 -23.33 -26.62
N PRO A 297 -8.87 -23.43 -25.28
CA PRO A 297 -8.45 -22.37 -24.36
C PRO A 297 -6.94 -22.12 -24.39
N TYR A 298 -6.53 -20.86 -24.24
CA TYR A 298 -5.14 -20.51 -24.00
C TYR A 298 -4.87 -20.52 -22.49
N HIS A 299 -3.83 -21.21 -22.05
CA HIS A 299 -3.47 -21.36 -20.64
C HIS A 299 -2.21 -20.58 -20.31
N TRP A 300 -2.29 -19.68 -19.35
CA TRP A 300 -1.16 -18.95 -18.82
C TRP A 300 -1.02 -19.18 -17.31
N ARG A 301 0.02 -19.92 -16.92
CA ARG A 301 0.30 -20.19 -15.51
C ARG A 301 1.51 -19.39 -15.05
N ILE A 302 1.37 -18.71 -13.90
CA ILE A 302 2.39 -17.87 -13.29
C ILE A 302 2.66 -18.38 -11.89
N GLN A 303 3.90 -18.82 -11.64
CA GLN A 303 4.33 -19.27 -10.32
C GLN A 303 4.83 -18.09 -9.52
N LYS A 304 4.35 -17.95 -8.28
CA LYS A 304 4.72 -16.87 -7.35
C LYS A 304 4.67 -15.48 -8.02
N PRO A 305 3.51 -15.07 -8.54
CA PRO A 305 3.38 -13.76 -9.16
C PRO A 305 3.78 -12.66 -8.18
N GLU A 306 4.46 -11.64 -8.68
CA GLU A 306 4.97 -10.55 -7.85
C GLU A 306 3.84 -9.63 -7.41
N LEU A 307 3.89 -9.19 -6.14
CA LEU A 307 2.94 -8.22 -5.58
C LEU A 307 3.06 -6.86 -6.26
N ASN A 308 1.92 -6.19 -6.40
CA ASN A 308 1.79 -4.88 -7.03
C ASN A 308 2.20 -4.87 -8.50
N PHE A 309 1.99 -6.01 -9.17
CA PHE A 309 2.07 -6.11 -10.61
C PHE A 309 0.73 -6.52 -11.21
N GLU A 310 0.42 -5.95 -12.36
CA GLU A 310 -0.68 -6.32 -13.22
C GLU A 310 -0.20 -7.35 -14.26
N TYR A 311 -0.90 -8.45 -14.37
CA TYR A 311 -0.70 -9.47 -15.38
C TYR A 311 -1.79 -9.35 -16.42
N LYS A 312 -1.39 -8.97 -17.63
CA LYS A 312 -2.28 -8.66 -18.75
C LYS A 312 -2.10 -9.63 -19.90
N ILE A 313 -3.23 -10.11 -20.42
CA ILE A 313 -3.32 -10.87 -21.66
C ILE A 313 -4.23 -10.13 -22.63
N TYR A 314 -3.80 -9.98 -23.88
CA TYR A 314 -4.58 -9.29 -24.90
C TYR A 314 -4.38 -9.98 -26.29
N TRP A 315 -5.38 -9.78 -27.16
CA TRP A 315 -5.50 -10.48 -28.46
C TRP A 315 -6.00 -9.56 -29.58
#